data_5107ac55d7f26c2541988cf3de0846c7
#
_entry.id   5107ac55d7f26c2541988cf3de0846c7
#
_cell.length_a   1.000
_cell.length_b   1.000
_cell.length_c   1.000
_cell.angle_alpha   90.00
_cell.angle_beta   90.00
_cell.angle_gamma   90.00
#
_symmetry.space_group_name_H-M   'P 1'
#
loop_
_entity.id
_entity.type
_entity.pdbx_description
1 polymer ?
#
loop_
_entity_poly.entity_id
_entity_poly.type
_entity_poly.pdbx_seq_one_letter_code
_entity_poly.pdbx_strand_id
1 'polypeptide(L)'
;MSHRPSVQFLRDYIAIPSVNPMGRDDIPADVAGERRYAEHVREQLRGLSLDAELVGDPERPSIVAEASVAGATDTLLVASHLDTVPVDTMEIDPFDPVIEDGRLYGRGSCDTK
;
A
#
# COMPACT_ATOMS: atom_id res chain seq x y z
N MET A 1 22.14 -0.25 -11.04
CA MET A 1 21.88 1.10 -10.49
C MET A 1 21.12 0.99 -9.19
N SER A 2 21.54 1.71 -8.17
CA SER A 2 20.79 1.83 -6.92
C SER A 2 19.55 2.69 -7.18
N HIS A 3 18.37 2.11 -7.04
CA HIS A 3 17.12 2.87 -7.10
C HIS A 3 16.97 3.74 -5.85
N ARG A 4 16.26 4.86 -5.99
CA ARG A 4 15.90 5.69 -4.84
C ARG A 4 15.10 4.85 -3.84
N PRO A 5 15.22 5.10 -2.52
CA PRO A 5 14.46 4.35 -1.49
C PRO A 5 12.95 4.32 -1.77
N SER A 6 12.37 5.41 -2.26
CA SER A 6 10.95 5.48 -2.64
C SER A 6 10.56 4.49 -3.75
N VAL A 7 11.45 4.23 -4.70
CA VAL A 7 11.21 3.23 -5.76
C VAL A 7 11.21 1.82 -5.17
N GLN A 8 12.11 1.54 -4.23
CA GLN A 8 12.14 0.24 -3.57
C GLN A 8 10.89 0.03 -2.71
N PHE A 9 10.48 1.03 -1.93
CA PHE A 9 9.21 0.95 -1.17
C PHE A 9 8.02 0.68 -2.09
N LEU A 10 7.92 1.38 -3.21
CA LEU A 10 6.82 1.18 -4.15
C LEU A 10 6.83 -0.23 -4.76
N ARG A 11 8.01 -0.77 -5.09
CA ARG A 11 8.12 -2.16 -5.54
C ARG A 11 7.62 -3.15 -4.51
N ASP A 12 8.05 -2.99 -3.25
CA ASP A 12 7.65 -3.85 -2.15
C ASP A 12 6.13 -3.77 -1.92
N TYR A 13 5.55 -2.57 -2.04
CA TYR A 13 4.10 -2.36 -1.90
C TYR A 13 3.31 -2.99 -3.03
N ILE A 14 3.77 -2.89 -4.28
CA ILE A 14 3.10 -3.51 -5.43
C ILE A 14 3.10 -5.03 -5.29
N ALA A 15 4.17 -5.62 -4.77
CA ALA A 15 4.29 -7.06 -4.56
C ALA A 15 3.30 -7.62 -3.52
N ILE A 16 2.65 -6.76 -2.72
CA ILE A 16 1.64 -7.16 -1.74
C ILE A 16 0.25 -6.82 -2.29
N PRO A 17 -0.53 -7.81 -2.75
CA PRO A 17 -1.87 -7.56 -3.27
C PRO A 17 -2.80 -6.94 -2.22
N SER A 18 -3.62 -5.99 -2.66
CA SER A 18 -4.66 -5.35 -1.84
C SER A 18 -5.90 -5.04 -2.67
N VAL A 19 -6.36 -6.01 -3.44
CA VAL A 19 -7.47 -5.84 -4.38
C VAL A 19 -8.79 -5.65 -3.63
N ASN A 20 -9.50 -4.56 -3.94
CA ASN A 20 -10.88 -4.38 -3.51
C ASN A 20 -11.77 -5.27 -4.38
N PRO A 21 -12.54 -6.20 -3.79
CA PRO A 21 -13.43 -7.06 -4.58
C PRO A 21 -14.52 -6.33 -5.36
N MET A 22 -14.80 -5.07 -5.03
CA MET A 22 -15.85 -4.28 -5.70
C MET A 22 -17.23 -4.95 -5.71
N GLY A 23 -17.54 -5.69 -4.62
CA GLY A 23 -18.80 -6.45 -4.50
C GLY A 23 -18.80 -7.80 -5.24
N ARG A 24 -17.67 -8.21 -5.81
CA ARG A 24 -17.52 -9.50 -6.51
C ARG A 24 -17.13 -10.61 -5.52
N ASP A 25 -17.56 -11.82 -5.80
CA ASP A 25 -17.24 -13.03 -5.02
C ASP A 25 -16.22 -13.96 -5.72
N ASP A 26 -15.80 -13.61 -6.94
CA ASP A 26 -14.85 -14.36 -7.75
C ASP A 26 -13.40 -13.86 -7.66
N ILE A 27 -13.12 -12.87 -6.81
CA ILE A 27 -11.74 -12.40 -6.55
C ILE A 27 -11.04 -13.38 -5.62
N PRO A 28 -9.88 -13.94 -6.02
CA PRO A 28 -9.15 -14.89 -5.17
C PRO A 28 -8.78 -14.30 -3.80
N ALA A 29 -8.94 -15.09 -2.74
CA ALA A 29 -8.70 -14.65 -1.36
C ALA A 29 -7.24 -14.27 -1.09
N ASP A 30 -6.31 -14.80 -1.85
CA ASP A 30 -4.88 -14.49 -1.74
C ASP A 30 -4.49 -13.13 -2.31
N VAL A 31 -5.37 -12.49 -3.09
CA VAL A 31 -5.16 -11.14 -3.62
C VAL A 31 -6.16 -10.12 -3.08
N ALA A 32 -7.29 -10.57 -2.54
CA ALA A 32 -8.35 -9.69 -2.03
C ALA A 32 -8.01 -9.12 -0.63
N GLY A 33 -8.45 -7.91 -0.38
CA GLY A 33 -8.38 -7.24 0.91
C GLY A 33 -7.07 -6.54 1.20
N GLU A 34 -7.15 -5.55 2.07
CA GLU A 34 -6.04 -4.62 2.37
C GLU A 34 -5.18 -5.04 3.58
N ARG A 35 -5.59 -6.05 4.33
CA ARG A 35 -4.97 -6.40 5.61
C ARG A 35 -3.47 -6.65 5.52
N ARG A 36 -3.02 -7.48 4.58
CA ARG A 36 -1.58 -7.82 4.43
C ARG A 36 -0.74 -6.59 4.11
N TYR A 37 -1.25 -5.73 3.24
CA TYR A 37 -0.59 -4.49 2.88
C TYR A 37 -0.59 -3.51 4.06
N ALA A 38 -1.69 -3.37 4.77
CA ALA A 38 -1.80 -2.54 5.96
C ALA A 38 -0.81 -2.97 7.05
N GLU A 39 -0.69 -4.27 7.31
CA GLU A 39 0.27 -4.82 8.27
C GLU A 39 1.72 -4.49 7.87
N HIS A 40 2.06 -4.64 6.60
CA HIS A 40 3.39 -4.31 6.09
C HIS A 40 3.72 -2.82 6.26
N VAL A 41 2.80 -1.93 5.90
CA VAL A 41 2.98 -0.47 6.06
C VAL A 41 3.09 -0.09 7.53
N ARG A 42 2.28 -0.70 8.41
CA ARG A 42 2.40 -0.50 9.85
C ARG A 42 3.81 -0.81 10.36
N GLU A 43 4.37 -1.94 9.98
CA GLU A 43 5.72 -2.34 10.42
C GLU A 43 6.79 -1.39 9.88
N GLN A 44 6.64 -0.90 8.66
CA GLN A 44 7.55 0.11 8.11
C GLN A 44 7.49 1.44 8.87
N LEU A 45 6.29 1.91 9.19
CA LEU A 45 6.11 3.14 9.98
C LEU A 45 6.69 3.00 11.38
N ARG A 46 6.52 1.84 12.02
CA ARG A 46 7.15 1.53 13.30
C ARG A 46 8.67 1.50 13.21
N GLY A 47 9.21 0.98 12.10
CA GLY A 47 10.65 1.04 11.81
C GLY A 47 11.21 2.45 11.68
N LEU A 48 10.36 3.42 11.36
CA LEU A 48 10.66 4.84 11.35
C LEU A 48 10.40 5.53 12.70
N SER A 49 10.18 4.76 13.75
CA SER A 49 9.87 5.23 15.11
C SER A 49 8.54 6.00 15.22
N LEU A 50 7.61 5.72 14.32
CA LEU A 50 6.25 6.24 14.41
C LEU A 50 5.36 5.24 15.15
N ASP A 51 4.45 5.76 15.97
CA ASP A 51 3.42 4.95 16.61
C ASP A 51 2.31 4.70 15.59
N ALA A 52 2.28 3.50 15.04
CA ALA A 52 1.36 3.11 13.97
C ALA A 52 0.45 1.98 14.42
N GLU A 53 -0.85 2.17 14.25
CA GLU A 53 -1.90 1.24 14.64
C GLU A 53 -2.81 0.87 13.47
N LEU A 54 -3.32 -0.36 13.48
CA LEU A 54 -4.42 -0.78 12.61
C LEU A 54 -5.74 -0.46 13.30
N VAL A 55 -6.65 0.17 12.58
CA VAL A 55 -7.97 0.57 13.08
C VAL A 55 -9.07 0.16 12.09
N GLY A 56 -10.28 0.02 12.59
CA GLY A 56 -11.45 -0.32 11.77
C GLY A 56 -11.67 -1.80 11.62
N ASP A 57 -12.22 -2.21 10.49
CA ASP A 57 -12.54 -3.61 10.20
C ASP A 57 -11.25 -4.46 10.14
N PRO A 58 -11.18 -5.60 10.86
CA PRO A 58 -10.01 -6.47 10.87
C PRO A 58 -9.62 -7.03 9.49
N GLU A 59 -10.56 -7.20 8.59
CA GLU A 59 -10.29 -7.69 7.23
C GLU A 59 -9.92 -6.56 6.27
N ARG A 60 -10.36 -5.34 6.57
CA ARG A 60 -10.11 -4.14 5.78
C ARG A 60 -9.64 -2.98 6.67
N PRO A 61 -8.53 -3.15 7.39
CA PRO A 61 -8.08 -2.14 8.33
C PRO A 61 -7.52 -0.91 7.64
N SER A 62 -7.62 0.23 8.33
CA SER A 62 -6.83 1.42 8.05
C SER A 62 -5.60 1.46 8.95
N ILE A 63 -4.57 2.20 8.54
CA ILE A 63 -3.40 2.50 9.38
C ILE A 63 -3.49 3.95 9.80
N VAL A 64 -3.29 4.19 11.09
CA VAL A 64 -3.13 5.55 11.65
C VAL A 64 -1.76 5.64 12.29
N ALA A 65 -1.01 6.67 11.92
CA ALA A 65 0.26 6.98 12.55
C ALA A 65 0.36 8.48 12.80
N GLU A 66 0.98 8.87 13.89
CA GLU A 66 1.16 10.26 14.25
C GLU A 66 2.62 10.57 14.53
N ALA A 67 3.08 11.70 14.00
CA ALA A 67 4.37 12.30 14.34
C ALA A 67 4.11 13.67 14.97
N SER A 68 4.49 13.83 16.21
CA SER A 68 4.27 15.06 16.97
C SER A 68 5.55 15.86 17.11
N VAL A 69 5.42 17.17 17.01
CA VAL A 69 6.50 18.14 17.27
C VAL A 69 6.13 18.97 18.48
N ALA A 70 7.06 19.10 19.43
CA ALA A 70 6.84 19.91 20.63
C ALA A 70 6.50 21.36 20.27
N GLY A 71 5.42 21.89 20.87
CA GLY A 71 4.95 23.25 20.63
C GLY A 71 4.13 23.44 19.35
N ALA A 72 3.86 22.38 18.59
CA ALA A 72 2.99 22.47 17.43
C ALA A 72 1.56 22.82 17.83
N THR A 73 0.94 23.74 17.09
CA THR A 73 -0.45 24.18 17.30
C THR A 73 -1.37 23.70 16.19
N ASP A 74 -0.81 23.25 15.08
CA ASP A 74 -1.53 22.82 13.89
C ASP A 74 -1.21 21.36 13.57
N THR A 75 -2.14 20.70 12.89
CA THR A 75 -1.98 19.32 12.44
C THR A 75 -2.17 19.24 10.92
N LEU A 76 -1.24 18.58 10.25
CA LEU A 76 -1.38 18.20 8.85
C LEU A 76 -1.83 16.74 8.76
N LEU A 77 -2.97 16.50 8.14
CA LEU A 77 -3.42 15.15 7.80
C LEU A 77 -2.97 14.78 6.39
N VAL A 78 -2.21 13.69 6.28
CA VAL A 78 -1.90 13.05 4.99
C VAL A 78 -2.70 11.76 4.91
N ALA A 79 -3.51 11.61 3.89
CA ALA A 79 -4.37 10.44 3.71
C ALA A 79 -4.17 9.83 2.32
N SER A 80 -4.08 8.50 2.27
CA SER A 80 -4.00 7.72 1.04
C SER A 80 -4.80 6.44 1.23
N HIS A 81 -5.37 5.90 0.15
CA HIS A 81 -6.06 4.62 0.21
C HIS A 81 -5.07 3.45 0.07
N LEU A 82 -5.47 2.27 0.55
CA LEU A 82 -4.66 1.05 0.52
C LEU A 82 -5.09 0.08 -0.57
N ASP A 83 -6.36 0.14 -0.96
CA ASP A 83 -6.94 -0.77 -1.91
C ASP A 83 -6.58 -0.41 -3.36
N THR A 84 -6.63 -1.41 -4.21
CA THR A 84 -6.49 -1.28 -5.65
C THR A 84 -7.66 -1.97 -6.35
N VAL A 85 -7.94 -1.59 -7.58
CA VAL A 85 -8.99 -2.22 -8.39
C VAL A 85 -8.58 -3.62 -8.86
N PRO A 86 -9.56 -4.48 -9.27
CA PRO A 86 -9.27 -5.79 -9.83
C PRO A 86 -8.32 -5.76 -11.03
N VAL A 87 -7.71 -6.91 -11.31
CA VAL A 87 -6.59 -7.05 -12.27
C VAL A 87 -6.94 -7.86 -13.52
N ASP A 88 -8.21 -8.21 -13.72
CA ASP A 88 -8.69 -9.13 -14.76
C ASP A 88 -8.25 -8.75 -16.18
N THR A 89 -8.06 -7.48 -16.46
CA THR A 89 -7.72 -6.98 -17.79
C THR A 89 -6.23 -6.67 -17.98
N MET A 90 -5.41 -6.96 -16.97
CA MET A 90 -3.97 -6.72 -17.09
C MET A 90 -3.28 -7.80 -17.91
N GLU A 91 -2.44 -7.38 -18.84
CA GLU A 91 -1.64 -8.26 -19.71
C GLU A 91 -0.29 -8.62 -19.09
N ILE A 92 0.12 -7.91 -18.03
CA ILE A 92 1.35 -8.17 -17.28
C ILE A 92 1.03 -8.78 -15.93
N ASP A 93 2.04 -9.36 -15.27
CA ASP A 93 1.88 -9.79 -13.87
C ASP A 93 1.62 -8.56 -12.99
N PRO A 94 0.45 -8.46 -12.33
CA PRO A 94 0.09 -7.26 -11.58
C PRO A 94 0.90 -7.07 -10.30
N PHE A 95 1.46 -8.14 -9.72
CA PHE A 95 2.11 -8.13 -8.42
C PHE A 95 3.59 -8.53 -8.47
N ASP A 96 4.15 -8.67 -9.67
CA ASP A 96 5.60 -8.78 -9.88
C ASP A 96 6.13 -7.51 -10.55
N PRO A 97 6.49 -6.49 -9.77
CA PRO A 97 6.81 -5.17 -10.31
C PRO A 97 8.10 -5.16 -11.14
N VAL A 98 7.99 -4.68 -12.35
CA VAL A 98 9.09 -4.58 -13.31
C VAL A 98 9.45 -3.11 -13.54
N ILE A 99 10.76 -2.81 -13.58
CA ILE A 99 11.26 -1.51 -14.00
C ILE A 99 11.88 -1.66 -15.39
N GLU A 100 11.31 -0.95 -16.34
CA GLU A 100 11.77 -0.93 -17.72
C GLU A 100 11.68 0.50 -18.27
N ASP A 101 12.72 0.95 -18.94
CA ASP A 101 12.83 2.29 -19.53
C ASP A 101 12.48 3.44 -18.57
N GLY A 102 12.88 3.32 -17.30
CA GLY A 102 12.62 4.31 -16.26
C GLY A 102 11.18 4.36 -15.75
N ARG A 103 10.37 3.36 -16.08
CA ARG A 103 8.99 3.21 -15.61
C ARG A 103 8.82 1.97 -14.76
N LEU A 104 8.01 2.07 -13.74
CA LEU A 104 7.64 0.95 -12.86
C LEU A 104 6.25 0.46 -13.22
N TYR A 105 6.16 -0.83 -13.56
CA TYR A 105 4.92 -1.48 -13.96
C TYR A 105 4.42 -2.41 -12.86
N GLY A 106 3.12 -2.40 -12.61
CA GLY A 106 2.43 -3.25 -11.64
C GLY A 106 1.14 -2.61 -11.15
N ARG A 107 0.26 -3.41 -10.52
CA ARG A 107 -0.98 -2.86 -9.97
C ARG A 107 -0.68 -1.95 -8.78
N GLY A 108 -1.18 -0.71 -8.84
CA GLY A 108 -0.94 0.31 -7.82
C GLY A 108 0.28 1.18 -8.05
N SER A 109 1.03 0.99 -9.14
CA SER A 109 2.21 1.82 -9.44
C SER A 109 1.86 3.30 -9.68
N CYS A 110 0.64 3.58 -10.06
CA CYS A 110 0.14 4.93 -10.31
C CYS A 110 -1.06 5.28 -9.42
N ASP A 111 -2.01 4.38 -9.25
CA ASP A 111 -3.22 4.55 -8.41
C ASP A 111 -3.38 3.34 -7.49
N THR A 112 -3.00 3.40 -6.34
CA THR A 112 -1.72 3.97 -5.86
C THR A 112 -1.25 3.18 -4.66
N LYS A 113 0.02 2.95 -4.60
CA LYS A 113 0.68 2.27 -3.47
C LYS A 113 1.67 3.20 -2.78
#